data_aef1dc9b0eacd9fae762efd28c0cd6b3
#
_entry.id   aef1dc9b0eacd9fae762efd28c0cd6b3
#
_cell.length_a   1.000
_cell.length_b   1.000
_cell.length_c   1.000
_cell.angle_alpha   90.00
_cell.angle_beta   90.00
_cell.angle_gamma   90.00
#
_symmetry.space_group_name_H-M   'P 1'
#
loop_
_entity.id
_entity.type
_entity.pdbx_description
1 polymer ?
#
loop_
_entity_poly.entity_id
_entity_poly.type
_entity_poly.pdbx_seq_one_letter_code
_entity_poly.pdbx_strand_id
1 'polypeptide(L)'
;MTFNVDLTNVKKPTAKFKMWHDIEEDWDYLYFAVSVDQGITWTTLEEATITTNYNPSGSNYGNAYTGTSDWSVHDVELAKYSGQEVLMRFEYITDDAVNLEGVLIDGFQIPEADLSLNVLSKEWNPEGFVLVNNVLPQKFIVRLVEFRFDGTNTIREVILDENNNGSIDVLKKGNNVQKVGLVVAGATLGTYQPAGFKLIYPD
;
A
#
# COMPACT_ATOMS: atom_id res chain seq x y z
N MET A 1 3.60 -8.89 8.08
CA MET A 1 3.31 -7.97 9.19
C MET A 1 2.83 -8.78 10.39
N THR A 2 3.60 -8.79 11.48
CA THR A 2 3.37 -9.66 12.65
C THR A 2 3.23 -8.83 13.93
N PHE A 3 2.38 -9.24 14.85
CA PHE A 3 2.13 -8.57 16.13
C PHE A 3 1.69 -9.55 17.22
N ASN A 4 1.99 -9.21 18.47
CA ASN A 4 1.63 -10.00 19.64
C ASN A 4 0.25 -9.59 20.19
N VAL A 5 -0.54 -10.56 20.62
CA VAL A 5 -1.88 -10.34 21.20
C VAL A 5 -2.03 -11.15 22.47
N ASP A 6 -2.30 -10.47 23.59
CA ASP A 6 -2.62 -11.09 24.88
C ASP A 6 -4.14 -11.34 24.97
N LEU A 7 -4.55 -12.59 24.85
CA LEU A 7 -5.93 -13.04 25.03
C LEU A 7 -6.12 -13.83 26.33
N THR A 8 -5.18 -13.79 27.28
CA THR A 8 -5.18 -14.61 28.51
C THR A 8 -6.43 -14.40 29.37
N ASN A 9 -6.98 -13.18 29.40
CA ASN A 9 -8.17 -12.83 30.16
C ASN A 9 -9.39 -12.52 29.28
N VAL A 10 -9.31 -12.82 27.99
CA VAL A 10 -10.33 -12.45 27.02
C VAL A 10 -11.25 -13.64 26.73
N LYS A 11 -12.56 -13.40 26.78
CA LYS A 11 -13.57 -14.38 26.37
C LYS A 11 -14.16 -13.99 25.02
N LYS A 12 -14.19 -14.95 24.09
CA LYS A 12 -14.75 -14.76 22.75
C LYS A 12 -14.16 -13.54 22.00
N PRO A 13 -12.83 -13.44 21.88
CA PRO A 13 -12.23 -12.37 21.12
C PRO A 13 -12.62 -12.45 19.65
N THR A 14 -12.78 -11.27 19.02
CA THR A 14 -13.06 -11.13 17.59
C THR A 14 -12.12 -10.10 17.01
N ALA A 15 -11.30 -10.50 16.05
CA ALA A 15 -10.52 -9.55 15.29
C ALA A 15 -11.39 -8.85 14.24
N LYS A 16 -11.32 -7.54 14.20
CA LYS A 16 -12.08 -6.69 13.27
C LYS A 16 -11.13 -5.82 12.49
N PHE A 17 -11.32 -5.76 11.17
CA PHE A 17 -10.52 -4.89 10.31
C PHE A 17 -11.28 -4.59 9.01
N LYS A 18 -10.81 -3.58 8.30
CA LYS A 18 -11.21 -3.32 6.92
C LYS A 18 -10.09 -3.73 6.00
N MET A 19 -10.45 -4.24 4.84
CA MET A 19 -9.49 -4.63 3.83
C MET A 19 -10.00 -4.28 2.43
N TRP A 20 -9.07 -3.88 1.61
CA TRP A 20 -9.19 -3.75 0.17
C TRP A 20 -8.03 -4.50 -0.48
N HIS A 21 -8.28 -5.19 -1.57
CA HIS A 21 -7.21 -5.85 -2.31
C HIS A 21 -7.48 -5.92 -3.80
N ASP A 22 -6.40 -5.84 -4.56
CA ASP A 22 -6.30 -6.13 -5.98
C ASP A 22 -5.00 -6.92 -6.20
N ILE A 23 -5.14 -8.24 -6.18
CA ILE A 23 -4.05 -9.21 -6.25
C ILE A 23 -4.37 -10.25 -7.31
N GLU A 24 -3.38 -10.89 -7.89
CA GLU A 24 -3.60 -11.87 -8.95
C GLU A 24 -4.38 -13.08 -8.44
N GLU A 25 -5.56 -13.29 -9.03
CA GLU A 25 -6.46 -14.38 -8.61
C GLU A 25 -5.81 -15.74 -8.82
N ASP A 26 -5.84 -16.56 -7.77
CA ASP A 26 -5.28 -17.92 -7.73
C ASP A 26 -3.75 -18.04 -7.89
N TRP A 27 -3.01 -16.92 -7.93
CA TRP A 27 -1.56 -16.90 -7.97
C TRP A 27 -0.96 -16.20 -6.75
N ASP A 28 -1.57 -15.07 -6.36
CA ASP A 28 -1.20 -14.30 -5.18
C ASP A 28 -2.20 -14.52 -4.05
N TYR A 29 -1.69 -14.59 -2.81
CA TYR A 29 -2.51 -14.91 -1.65
C TYR A 29 -2.16 -14.03 -0.46
N LEU A 30 -3.19 -13.47 0.19
CA LEU A 30 -3.05 -12.85 1.51
C LEU A 30 -3.63 -13.78 2.57
N TYR A 31 -2.83 -14.07 3.58
CA TYR A 31 -3.22 -14.86 4.75
C TYR A 31 -3.39 -13.99 5.96
N PHE A 32 -4.42 -14.30 6.77
CA PHE A 32 -4.48 -13.89 8.16
C PHE A 32 -4.29 -15.13 9.02
N ALA A 33 -3.24 -15.16 9.83
CA ALA A 33 -2.83 -16.37 10.53
C ALA A 33 -2.50 -16.11 12.01
N VAL A 34 -2.61 -17.17 12.82
CA VAL A 34 -2.28 -17.17 14.26
C VAL A 34 -1.25 -18.25 14.57
N SER A 35 -0.31 -17.91 15.44
CA SER A 35 0.63 -18.83 16.05
C SER A 35 0.45 -18.83 17.57
N VAL A 36 0.44 -20.01 18.17
CA VAL A 36 0.40 -20.26 19.63
C VAL A 36 1.73 -20.73 20.19
N ASP A 37 2.75 -20.83 19.35
CA ASP A 37 4.07 -21.37 19.66
C ASP A 37 5.22 -20.41 19.28
N GLN A 38 4.95 -19.10 19.43
CA GLN A 38 5.90 -18.02 19.18
C GLN A 38 6.43 -17.96 17.73
N GLY A 39 5.58 -18.31 16.77
CA GLY A 39 5.87 -18.20 15.34
C GLY A 39 6.54 -19.42 14.72
N ILE A 40 6.66 -20.54 15.45
CA ILE A 40 7.21 -21.79 14.92
C ILE A 40 6.24 -22.41 13.92
N THR A 41 4.93 -22.43 14.25
CA THR A 41 3.87 -22.87 13.34
C THR A 41 2.76 -21.82 13.26
N TRP A 42 2.06 -21.80 12.12
CA TRP A 42 1.00 -20.86 11.84
C TRP A 42 -0.25 -21.59 11.36
N THR A 43 -1.39 -21.13 11.84
CA THR A 43 -2.71 -21.60 11.41
C THR A 43 -3.42 -20.46 10.70
N THR A 44 -3.79 -20.63 9.44
CA THR A 44 -4.61 -19.68 8.70
C THR A 44 -6.03 -19.65 9.24
N LEU A 45 -6.61 -18.45 9.33
CA LEU A 45 -7.95 -18.26 9.86
C LEU A 45 -9.02 -18.43 8.78
N GLU A 46 -10.16 -19.03 9.15
CA GLU A 46 -11.15 -19.56 8.22
C GLU A 46 -12.10 -18.51 7.60
N GLU A 47 -12.00 -17.26 7.99
CA GLU A 47 -12.86 -16.17 7.46
C GLU A 47 -12.48 -15.73 6.04
N ALA A 48 -11.33 -16.15 5.54
CA ALA A 48 -10.97 -15.95 4.14
C ALA A 48 -11.91 -16.80 3.25
N THR A 49 -12.67 -16.15 2.42
CA THR A 49 -13.78 -16.75 1.68
C THR A 49 -13.35 -17.59 0.49
N ILE A 50 -12.06 -17.75 0.21
CA ILE A 50 -11.62 -18.31 -1.04
C ILE A 50 -10.51 -19.33 -0.80
N THR A 51 -10.90 -20.56 -0.68
CA THR A 51 -10.00 -21.66 -1.01
C THR A 51 -10.44 -22.26 -2.32
N THR A 52 -9.79 -21.89 -3.39
CA THR A 52 -9.90 -22.70 -4.61
C THR A 52 -9.01 -23.93 -4.46
N ASN A 53 -9.34 -25.01 -5.13
CA ASN A 53 -8.43 -26.16 -5.23
C ASN A 53 -7.31 -25.89 -6.27
N TYR A 54 -7.30 -24.71 -6.86
CA TYR A 54 -6.32 -24.32 -7.87
C TYR A 54 -5.09 -23.78 -7.15
N ASN A 55 -3.95 -24.34 -7.43
CA ASN A 55 -2.68 -24.00 -6.75
C ASN A 55 -1.49 -24.15 -7.72
N PRO A 56 -1.44 -23.32 -8.76
CA PRO A 56 -0.41 -23.45 -9.79
C PRO A 56 0.98 -23.09 -9.29
N SER A 57 1.09 -22.10 -8.39
CA SER A 57 2.37 -21.67 -7.79
C SER A 57 2.80 -22.52 -6.60
N GLY A 58 1.93 -23.35 -6.04
CA GLY A 58 2.17 -24.07 -4.79
C GLY A 58 2.02 -23.20 -3.54
N SER A 59 1.57 -21.95 -3.67
CA SER A 59 1.46 -20.94 -2.60
C SER A 59 0.08 -20.89 -1.94
N ASN A 60 -0.87 -21.70 -2.40
CA ASN A 60 -2.19 -21.82 -1.78
C ASN A 60 -2.13 -22.82 -0.62
N TYR A 61 -2.05 -22.29 0.59
CA TYR A 61 -2.06 -23.08 1.84
C TYR A 61 -3.47 -23.23 2.45
N GLY A 62 -4.51 -22.78 1.73
CA GLY A 62 -5.91 -22.76 2.20
C GLY A 62 -6.25 -21.50 3.02
N ASN A 63 -7.54 -21.17 3.09
CA ASN A 63 -8.06 -20.02 3.85
C ASN A 63 -7.32 -18.70 3.55
N ALA A 64 -7.27 -18.33 2.28
CA ALA A 64 -6.58 -17.14 1.80
C ALA A 64 -7.55 -16.16 1.12
N TYR A 65 -7.17 -14.90 1.06
CA TYR A 65 -7.75 -13.91 0.16
C TYR A 65 -6.96 -13.88 -1.14
N THR A 66 -7.66 -13.84 -2.29
CA THR A 66 -7.08 -13.73 -3.63
C THR A 66 -8.04 -12.95 -4.54
N GLY A 67 -7.58 -12.47 -5.70
CA GLY A 67 -8.40 -11.70 -6.63
C GLY A 67 -8.63 -10.26 -6.16
N THR A 68 -9.75 -9.67 -6.56
CA THR A 68 -10.07 -8.25 -6.32
C THR A 68 -11.27 -8.10 -5.40
N SER A 69 -11.18 -7.19 -4.42
CA SER A 69 -12.28 -6.80 -3.55
C SER A 69 -12.24 -5.31 -3.25
N ASP A 70 -13.40 -4.66 -3.34
CA ASP A 70 -13.59 -3.34 -2.75
C ASP A 70 -13.45 -3.39 -1.22
N TRP A 71 -13.36 -2.20 -0.58
CA TRP A 71 -13.31 -2.12 0.87
C TRP A 71 -14.43 -2.92 1.54
N SER A 72 -14.04 -3.94 2.28
CA SER A 72 -14.91 -4.83 3.02
C SER A 72 -14.54 -4.86 4.51
N VAL A 73 -15.52 -5.15 5.36
CA VAL A 73 -15.34 -5.31 6.81
C VAL A 73 -15.23 -6.80 7.11
N HIS A 74 -14.25 -7.17 7.93
CA HIS A 74 -14.01 -8.54 8.35
C HIS A 74 -14.12 -8.64 9.86
N ASP A 75 -14.88 -9.65 10.31
CA ASP A 75 -15.05 -10.04 11.70
C ASP A 75 -14.59 -11.50 11.84
N VAL A 76 -13.41 -11.72 12.42
CA VAL A 76 -12.79 -13.05 12.51
C VAL A 76 -12.87 -13.57 13.92
N GLU A 77 -13.59 -14.67 14.14
CA GLU A 77 -13.74 -15.28 15.46
C GLU A 77 -12.42 -15.92 15.94
N LEU A 78 -11.99 -15.53 17.14
CA LEU A 78 -10.78 -16.01 17.79
C LEU A 78 -11.06 -16.83 19.06
N ALA A 79 -12.29 -17.29 19.27
CA ALA A 79 -12.72 -17.95 20.50
C ALA A 79 -11.84 -19.15 20.89
N LYS A 80 -11.29 -19.88 19.91
CA LYS A 80 -10.38 -21.01 20.14
C LYS A 80 -9.03 -20.61 20.74
N TYR A 81 -8.69 -19.33 20.69
CA TYR A 81 -7.44 -18.76 21.22
C TYR A 81 -7.63 -18.02 22.55
N SER A 82 -8.86 -18.03 23.11
CA SER A 82 -9.13 -17.44 24.43
C SER A 82 -8.23 -18.06 25.49
N GLY A 83 -7.72 -17.23 26.40
CA GLY A 83 -6.84 -17.68 27.49
C GLY A 83 -5.38 -17.88 27.11
N GLN A 84 -4.95 -17.40 25.94
CA GLN A 84 -3.58 -17.59 25.43
C GLN A 84 -2.97 -16.26 25.02
N GLU A 85 -1.64 -16.19 25.04
CA GLU A 85 -0.87 -15.21 24.26
C GLU A 85 -0.62 -15.78 22.88
N VAL A 86 -0.84 -15.00 21.83
CA VAL A 86 -0.70 -15.44 20.45
C VAL A 86 0.06 -14.42 19.61
N LEU A 87 0.74 -14.89 18.58
CA LEU A 87 1.16 -14.03 17.48
C LEU A 87 0.09 -14.06 16.40
N MET A 88 -0.19 -12.91 15.82
CA MET A 88 -1.03 -12.77 14.64
C MET A 88 -0.21 -12.21 13.50
N ARG A 89 -0.55 -12.63 12.27
CA ARG A 89 0.20 -12.23 11.07
C ARG A 89 -0.73 -12.03 9.89
N PHE A 90 -0.54 -10.91 9.20
CA PHE A 90 -0.91 -10.80 7.80
C PHE A 90 0.31 -11.13 6.94
N GLU A 91 0.16 -12.04 6.00
CA GLU A 91 1.22 -12.49 5.12
C GLU A 91 0.73 -12.47 3.68
N TYR A 92 1.38 -11.66 2.86
CA TYR A 92 1.10 -11.57 1.44
C TYR A 92 2.20 -12.32 0.68
N ILE A 93 1.80 -13.33 -0.07
CA ILE A 93 2.69 -14.17 -0.86
C ILE A 93 2.33 -13.97 -2.33
N THR A 94 3.31 -13.60 -3.13
CA THR A 94 3.18 -13.42 -4.58
C THR A 94 3.98 -14.49 -5.32
N ASP A 95 3.60 -14.74 -6.56
CA ASP A 95 4.49 -15.42 -7.49
C ASP A 95 5.52 -14.43 -8.08
N ASP A 96 6.19 -14.78 -9.18
CA ASP A 96 7.25 -13.99 -9.78
C ASP A 96 6.82 -13.23 -11.05
N ALA A 97 5.53 -13.22 -11.39
CA ALA A 97 5.07 -12.76 -12.70
C ALA A 97 4.25 -11.47 -12.65
N VAL A 98 2.99 -11.52 -12.27
CA VAL A 98 2.05 -10.39 -12.38
C VAL A 98 1.89 -9.71 -11.03
N ASN A 99 2.19 -8.40 -10.96
CA ASN A 99 1.98 -7.61 -9.76
C ASN A 99 0.84 -6.62 -10.01
N LEU A 100 -0.23 -6.73 -9.21
CA LEU A 100 -1.33 -5.79 -9.18
C LEU A 100 -1.14 -4.76 -8.05
N GLU A 101 -2.20 -4.02 -7.67
CA GLU A 101 -2.07 -2.91 -6.71
C GLU A 101 -1.76 -3.37 -5.28
N GLY A 102 -2.08 -4.62 -4.92
CA GLY A 102 -1.75 -5.23 -3.65
C GLY A 102 -2.87 -5.16 -2.61
N VAL A 103 -2.52 -4.98 -1.34
CA VAL A 103 -3.45 -5.08 -0.22
C VAL A 103 -3.37 -3.86 0.68
N LEU A 104 -4.51 -3.32 1.08
CA LEU A 104 -4.65 -2.30 2.10
C LEU A 104 -5.43 -2.85 3.29
N ILE A 105 -4.93 -2.63 4.50
CA ILE A 105 -5.57 -3.03 5.75
C ILE A 105 -5.71 -1.79 6.64
N ASP A 106 -6.90 -1.59 7.21
CA ASP A 106 -7.22 -0.46 8.06
C ASP A 106 -8.01 -0.88 9.30
N GLY A 107 -7.84 -0.14 10.40
CA GLY A 107 -8.67 -0.20 11.59
C GLY A 107 -8.65 -1.56 12.30
N PHE A 108 -7.52 -2.26 12.33
CA PHE A 108 -7.41 -3.52 13.04
C PHE A 108 -7.65 -3.34 14.54
N GLN A 109 -8.55 -4.13 15.10
CA GLN A 109 -8.88 -4.10 16.52
C GLN A 109 -9.38 -5.46 17.02
N ILE A 110 -9.19 -5.70 18.31
CA ILE A 110 -9.82 -6.76 19.10
C ILE A 110 -10.45 -6.09 20.31
N PRO A 111 -11.71 -5.64 20.22
CA PRO A 111 -12.35 -4.83 21.25
C PRO A 111 -12.37 -5.51 22.62
N GLU A 112 -12.53 -6.82 22.67
CA GLU A 112 -12.59 -7.60 23.91
C GLU A 112 -11.24 -7.67 24.64
N ALA A 113 -10.13 -7.38 23.92
CA ALA A 113 -8.78 -7.29 24.46
C ALA A 113 -8.34 -5.83 24.70
N ASP A 114 -9.24 -4.85 24.48
CA ASP A 114 -8.91 -3.42 24.45
C ASP A 114 -7.74 -3.10 23.50
N LEU A 115 -7.60 -3.89 22.45
CA LEU A 115 -6.56 -3.78 21.45
C LEU A 115 -7.08 -3.01 20.23
N SER A 116 -6.41 -1.93 19.90
CA SER A 116 -6.59 -1.21 18.65
C SER A 116 -5.22 -0.87 18.08
N LEU A 117 -4.86 -1.54 17.00
CA LEU A 117 -3.62 -1.26 16.30
C LEU A 117 -3.83 -0.06 15.39
N ASN A 118 -3.54 1.11 15.91
CA ASN A 118 -3.41 2.28 15.07
C ASN A 118 -1.97 2.36 14.51
N VAL A 119 -1.85 3.16 13.49
CA VAL A 119 -0.69 3.51 12.70
C VAL A 119 0.60 3.79 13.51
N LEU A 120 0.49 4.13 14.78
CA LEU A 120 1.58 4.60 15.64
C LEU A 120 1.99 3.55 16.68
N SER A 121 1.34 2.40 16.73
CA SER A 121 1.73 1.38 17.71
C SER A 121 3.08 0.81 17.32
N LYS A 122 4.04 0.85 18.24
CA LYS A 122 5.37 0.24 18.09
C LYS A 122 5.33 -1.29 18.15
N GLU A 123 4.15 -1.86 18.20
CA GLU A 123 3.89 -3.27 18.47
C GLU A 123 3.87 -4.12 17.18
N TRP A 124 3.98 -3.45 16.04
CA TRP A 124 4.05 -4.11 14.75
C TRP A 124 5.48 -4.43 14.33
N ASN A 125 5.71 -5.64 13.89
CA ASN A 125 6.83 -5.95 13.01
C ASN A 125 6.33 -5.87 11.56
N PRO A 126 6.68 -4.84 10.78
CA PRO A 126 6.05 -4.57 9.48
C PRO A 126 6.42 -5.57 8.39
N GLU A 127 7.64 -6.10 8.39
CA GLU A 127 8.09 -7.16 7.46
C GLU A 127 7.65 -6.94 5.99
N GLY A 128 7.90 -5.73 5.47
CA GLY A 128 7.55 -5.34 4.10
C GLY A 128 6.25 -4.56 3.97
N PHE A 129 5.32 -4.62 4.91
CA PHE A 129 4.17 -3.71 4.95
C PHE A 129 4.64 -2.29 5.29
N VAL A 130 4.00 -1.31 4.67
CA VAL A 130 4.29 0.11 4.90
C VAL A 130 3.02 0.84 5.32
N LEU A 131 3.21 1.81 6.20
CA LEU A 131 2.13 2.69 6.56
C LEU A 131 1.84 3.67 5.44
N VAL A 132 0.60 3.72 5.00
CA VAL A 132 0.11 4.73 4.06
C VAL A 132 -0.95 5.60 4.73
N ASN A 133 -0.89 6.90 4.49
CA ASN A 133 -1.96 7.80 4.87
C ASN A 133 -3.10 7.72 3.84
N ASN A 134 -4.33 7.98 4.26
CA ASN A 134 -5.49 8.10 3.36
C ASN A 134 -5.33 9.18 2.29
N VAL A 135 -4.33 10.04 2.44
CA VAL A 135 -3.94 11.06 1.48
C VAL A 135 -2.51 10.78 1.07
N LEU A 136 -2.32 10.23 -0.11
CA LEU A 136 -1.00 10.14 -0.72
C LEU A 136 -0.58 11.55 -1.15
N PRO A 137 0.51 12.10 -0.60
CA PRO A 137 0.96 13.42 -1.01
C PRO A 137 1.36 13.37 -2.48
N GLN A 138 0.66 14.15 -3.29
CA GLN A 138 0.95 14.26 -4.71
C GLN A 138 2.39 14.74 -4.92
N LYS A 139 3.14 14.04 -5.75
CA LYS A 139 4.48 14.44 -6.17
C LYS A 139 4.53 14.62 -7.68
N PHE A 140 5.27 15.63 -8.10
CA PHE A 140 5.55 15.88 -9.51
C PHE A 140 7.04 16.03 -9.75
N ILE A 141 7.47 15.65 -10.94
CA ILE A 141 8.75 16.01 -11.52
C ILE A 141 8.45 16.97 -12.68
N VAL A 142 8.98 18.18 -12.61
CA VAL A 142 8.75 19.20 -13.63
C VAL A 142 10.07 19.65 -14.20
N ARG A 143 10.21 19.60 -15.52
CA ARG A 143 11.42 20.00 -16.23
C ARG A 143 11.10 20.93 -17.39
N LEU A 144 11.87 21.99 -17.52
CA LEU A 144 11.86 22.87 -18.66
C LEU A 144 12.99 22.46 -19.62
N VAL A 145 12.62 22.22 -20.87
CA VAL A 145 13.56 21.88 -21.95
C VAL A 145 13.65 23.08 -22.90
N GLU A 146 14.83 23.64 -23.06
CA GLU A 146 15.12 24.73 -23.99
C GLU A 146 15.80 24.16 -25.22
N PHE A 147 15.16 24.26 -26.37
CA PHE A 147 15.74 23.91 -27.68
C PHE A 147 16.39 25.12 -28.30
N ARG A 148 17.65 25.03 -28.67
CA ARG A 148 18.44 26.13 -29.18
C ARG A 148 18.63 26.08 -30.69
N PHE A 149 18.89 27.24 -31.31
CA PHE A 149 19.10 27.33 -32.75
C PHE A 149 20.37 26.60 -33.22
N ASP A 150 21.35 26.42 -32.33
CA ASP A 150 22.61 25.70 -32.59
C ASP A 150 22.47 24.17 -32.49
N GLY A 151 21.24 23.67 -32.22
CA GLY A 151 20.95 22.26 -32.07
C GLY A 151 21.21 21.70 -30.65
N THR A 152 21.72 22.51 -29.72
CA THR A 152 21.89 22.10 -28.33
C THR A 152 20.61 22.23 -27.55
N ASN A 153 20.46 21.41 -26.49
CA ASN A 153 19.32 21.46 -25.59
C ASN A 153 19.80 21.66 -24.14
N THR A 154 19.05 22.45 -23.39
CA THR A 154 19.28 22.62 -21.95
C THR A 154 18.05 22.15 -21.21
N ILE A 155 18.25 21.35 -20.16
CA ILE A 155 17.18 20.88 -19.26
C ILE A 155 17.40 21.55 -17.91
N ARG A 156 16.35 22.21 -17.41
CA ARG A 156 16.34 22.81 -16.07
C ARG A 156 15.21 22.19 -15.26
N GLU A 157 15.47 21.84 -14.02
CA GLU A 157 14.46 21.36 -13.08
C GLU A 157 13.69 22.54 -12.51
N VAL A 158 12.36 22.39 -12.43
CA VAL A 158 11.51 23.34 -11.70
C VAL A 158 11.37 22.83 -10.29
N ILE A 159 11.92 23.57 -9.33
CA ILE A 159 11.79 23.22 -7.92
C ILE A 159 10.38 23.52 -7.45
N LEU A 160 9.74 22.53 -6.87
CA LEU A 160 8.39 22.63 -6.31
C LEU A 160 8.46 22.72 -4.79
N ASP A 161 7.54 23.50 -4.21
CA ASP A 161 7.32 23.54 -2.77
C ASP A 161 6.51 22.31 -2.26
N GLU A 162 6.25 22.27 -0.97
CA GLU A 162 5.47 21.20 -0.32
C GLU A 162 4.02 21.09 -0.82
N ASN A 163 3.49 22.15 -1.45
CA ASN A 163 2.16 22.22 -2.05
C ASN A 163 2.21 21.99 -3.57
N ASN A 164 3.34 21.54 -4.11
CA ASN A 164 3.59 21.36 -5.53
C ASN A 164 3.47 22.63 -6.37
N ASN A 165 3.68 23.83 -5.80
CA ASN A 165 3.80 25.06 -6.55
C ASN A 165 5.25 25.29 -6.92
N GLY A 166 5.47 25.77 -8.12
CA GLY A 166 6.79 26.17 -8.60
C GLY A 166 6.71 27.20 -9.70
N SER A 167 7.77 27.93 -9.91
CA SER A 167 7.92 28.89 -10.99
C SER A 167 9.28 28.78 -11.65
N ILE A 168 9.36 29.09 -12.92
CA ILE A 168 10.59 29.13 -13.66
C ILE A 168 10.54 30.21 -14.73
N ASP A 169 11.57 31.01 -14.78
CA ASP A 169 11.70 31.99 -15.85
C ASP A 169 12.05 31.33 -17.18
N VAL A 170 11.25 31.60 -18.18
CA VAL A 170 11.49 31.17 -19.55
C VAL A 170 12.27 32.25 -20.28
N LEU A 171 13.43 31.91 -20.80
CA LEU A 171 14.23 32.82 -21.59
C LEU A 171 13.42 33.29 -22.80
N LYS A 172 13.28 34.62 -22.95
CA LYS A 172 12.58 35.22 -24.08
C LYS A 172 13.29 34.90 -25.41
N LYS A 173 12.48 34.79 -26.47
CA LYS A 173 12.95 34.65 -27.85
C LYS A 173 14.03 35.70 -28.15
N GLY A 174 15.25 35.27 -28.44
CA GLY A 174 16.40 36.16 -28.67
C GLY A 174 17.70 35.68 -28.00
N ASN A 175 17.62 34.83 -27.00
CA ASN A 175 18.77 34.24 -26.29
C ASN A 175 19.20 32.88 -26.85
N ASN A 176 19.27 32.75 -28.18
CA ASN A 176 19.57 31.47 -28.87
C ASN A 176 18.55 30.37 -28.61
N VAL A 177 17.40 30.63 -27.97
CA VAL A 177 16.32 29.65 -27.70
C VAL A 177 15.27 29.73 -28.81
N GLN A 178 15.10 28.64 -29.50
CA GLN A 178 14.12 28.47 -30.58
C GLN A 178 12.75 28.09 -30.07
N LYS A 179 12.71 27.14 -29.12
CA LYS A 179 11.50 26.56 -28.57
C LYS A 179 11.72 26.16 -27.13
N VAL A 180 10.68 26.17 -26.35
CA VAL A 180 10.65 25.67 -24.97
C VAL A 180 9.58 24.59 -24.84
N GLY A 181 9.89 23.53 -24.13
CA GLY A 181 8.98 22.47 -23.77
C GLY A 181 8.93 22.31 -22.25
N LEU A 182 7.75 22.17 -21.68
CA LEU A 182 7.58 21.81 -20.29
C LEU A 182 7.18 20.33 -20.21
N VAL A 183 7.91 19.56 -19.41
CA VAL A 183 7.60 18.17 -19.11
C VAL A 183 7.13 18.11 -17.68
N VAL A 184 5.91 17.60 -17.49
CA VAL A 184 5.30 17.39 -16.16
C VAL A 184 4.99 15.91 -16.03
N ALA A 185 5.52 15.27 -15.00
CA ALA A 185 5.28 13.87 -14.70
C ALA A 185 4.77 13.71 -13.27
N GLY A 186 3.69 12.97 -13.08
CA GLY A 186 3.28 12.49 -11.77
C GLY A 186 4.33 11.49 -11.27
N ALA A 187 4.77 11.64 -10.03
CA ALA A 187 5.82 10.83 -9.41
C ALA A 187 5.40 10.32 -8.01
N THR A 188 4.11 10.27 -7.76
CA THR A 188 3.57 9.68 -6.52
C THR A 188 3.67 8.17 -6.60
N LEU A 189 4.35 7.57 -5.64
CA LEU A 189 4.45 6.12 -5.54
C LEU A 189 3.14 5.52 -4.99
N GLY A 190 2.82 4.31 -5.41
CA GLY A 190 1.68 3.56 -4.89
C GLY A 190 0.31 4.02 -5.42
N THR A 191 0.26 4.69 -6.58
CA THR A 191 -0.99 5.04 -7.23
C THR A 191 -0.84 5.16 -8.74
N TYR A 192 -1.87 4.75 -9.47
CA TYR A 192 -2.06 4.98 -10.91
C TYR A 192 -3.10 6.09 -11.19
N GLN A 193 -3.59 6.77 -10.15
CA GLN A 193 -4.56 7.84 -10.32
C GLN A 193 -3.95 9.01 -11.10
N PRO A 194 -4.64 9.53 -12.13
CA PRO A 194 -4.16 10.67 -12.89
C PRO A 194 -3.97 11.91 -11.99
N ALA A 195 -2.84 12.55 -12.12
CA ALA A 195 -2.51 13.78 -11.40
C ALA A 195 -2.82 15.00 -12.27
N GLY A 196 -3.75 15.84 -11.82
CA GLY A 196 -4.07 17.11 -12.45
C GLY A 196 -3.04 18.18 -12.11
N PHE A 197 -2.69 19.05 -13.09
CA PHE A 197 -1.87 20.24 -12.86
C PHE A 197 -2.41 21.45 -13.62
N LYS A 198 -2.03 22.64 -13.19
CA LYS A 198 -2.41 23.89 -13.83
C LYS A 198 -1.15 24.69 -14.18
N LEU A 199 -1.08 25.18 -15.41
CA LEU A 199 -0.08 26.15 -15.85
C LEU A 199 -0.67 27.56 -15.84
N ILE A 200 0.08 28.50 -15.30
CA ILE A 200 -0.28 29.92 -15.29
C ILE A 200 0.85 30.65 -15.99
N TYR A 201 0.48 31.40 -17.03
CA TYR A 201 1.40 32.32 -17.70
C TYR A 201 1.09 33.72 -17.18
N PRO A 202 2.06 34.46 -16.64
CA PRO A 202 1.86 35.86 -16.34
C PRO A 202 1.70 36.62 -17.67
N ASP A 203 0.79 37.58 -17.69
CA ASP A 203 0.53 38.49 -18.81
C ASP A 203 1.76 39.38 -19.14
#